data_138a1cdc64a03a6c5b6d9b9334a6c43e
#
_entry.id   138a1cdc64a03a6c5b6d9b9334a6c43e
#
_cell.length_a   1.000
_cell.length_b   1.000
_cell.length_c   1.000
_cell.angle_alpha   90.00
_cell.angle_beta   90.00
_cell.angle_gamma   90.00
#
_symmetry.space_group_name_H-M   'P 1'
#
loop_
_entity.id
_entity.type
_entity.pdbx_description
1 polymer ?
#
loop_
_entity_poly.entity_id
_entity_poly.type
_entity_poly.pdbx_seq_one_letter_code
_entity_poly.pdbx_strand_id
1 'polypeptide(L)'
;MFGFKKQEDQDTLKELVIVALKGIFDPEIPVNIYDLGLIYDVLIDDVQHVDIQMTLTSPGCPVAQTFPGTVEQAVNQVPGVSDCTVTLIWEPPWSQERMSEAARLELGIFY
;
A
#
# COMPACT_ATOMS: atom_id res chain seq x y z
N MET A 1 -1.02 30.65 -7.48
CA MET A 1 0.29 30.31 -6.94
C MET A 1 0.22 29.20 -5.91
N PHE A 2 -0.58 29.40 -4.89
CA PHE A 2 -0.66 28.42 -3.79
C PHE A 2 -1.34 27.13 -4.17
N GLY A 3 -2.27 27.18 -5.13
CA GLY A 3 -2.96 25.99 -5.59
C GLY A 3 -2.05 24.97 -6.26
N PHE A 4 -1.00 25.43 -6.91
CA PHE A 4 -0.05 24.53 -7.57
C PHE A 4 0.72 23.70 -6.56
N LYS A 5 1.11 24.31 -5.44
CA LYS A 5 1.88 23.62 -4.42
C LYS A 5 1.05 22.52 -3.77
N LYS A 6 -0.26 22.72 -3.65
CA LYS A 6 -1.12 21.71 -3.04
C LYS A 6 -1.10 20.41 -3.83
N GLN A 7 -1.17 20.51 -5.16
CA GLN A 7 -1.13 19.33 -6.03
C GLN A 7 0.23 18.65 -5.95
N GLU A 8 1.31 19.43 -5.97
CA GLU A 8 2.66 18.89 -5.85
C GLU A 8 2.87 18.23 -4.51
N ASP A 9 2.35 18.84 -3.44
CA ASP A 9 2.49 18.29 -2.10
C ASP A 9 1.78 16.95 -1.99
N GLN A 10 0.61 16.79 -2.61
CA GLN A 10 -0.10 15.52 -2.60
C GLN A 10 0.65 14.46 -3.39
N ASP A 11 1.22 14.82 -4.54
CA ASP A 11 2.01 13.88 -5.34
C ASP A 11 3.25 13.43 -4.59
N THR A 12 3.94 14.36 -3.94
CA THR A 12 5.12 14.04 -3.14
C THR A 12 4.74 13.17 -1.95
N LEU A 13 3.64 13.50 -1.29
CA LEU A 13 3.17 12.71 -0.15
C LEU A 13 2.82 11.29 -0.59
N LYS A 14 2.17 11.15 -1.75
CA LYS A 14 1.84 9.83 -2.28
C LYS A 14 3.10 8.99 -2.51
N GLU A 15 4.15 9.60 -3.05
CA GLU A 15 5.41 8.90 -3.25
C GLU A 15 6.03 8.45 -1.93
N LEU A 16 5.98 9.30 -0.91
CA LEU A 16 6.49 8.93 0.41
C LEU A 16 5.70 7.80 1.03
N VAL A 17 4.38 7.82 0.85
CA VAL A 17 3.52 6.74 1.32
C VAL A 17 3.88 5.42 0.61
N ILE A 18 4.09 5.47 -0.70
CA ILE A 18 4.47 4.28 -1.46
C ILE A 18 5.81 3.74 -0.97
N VAL A 19 6.77 4.60 -0.70
CA VAL A 19 8.06 4.17 -0.15
C VAL A 19 7.87 3.47 1.20
N ALA A 20 6.98 4.01 2.05
CA ALA A 20 6.68 3.38 3.32
C ALA A 20 6.05 1.99 3.13
N LEU A 21 5.14 1.86 2.15
CA LEU A 21 4.50 0.58 1.85
C LEU A 21 5.51 -0.44 1.33
N LYS A 22 6.52 0.01 0.59
CA LYS A 22 7.58 -0.88 0.10
C LYS A 22 8.49 -1.38 1.22
N GLY A 23 8.40 -0.79 2.39
CA GLY A 23 9.12 -1.25 3.57
C GLY A 23 8.36 -2.27 4.39
N ILE A 24 7.13 -2.60 4.02
CA ILE A 24 6.29 -3.55 4.74
C ILE A 24 6.26 -4.86 3.96
N PHE A 25 6.66 -5.94 4.60
CA PHE A 25 6.74 -7.24 3.95
C PHE A 25 5.60 -8.14 4.40
N ASP A 26 5.08 -8.94 3.47
CA ASP A 26 4.11 -9.98 3.80
C ASP A 26 4.80 -11.00 4.71
N PRO A 27 4.14 -11.45 5.79
CA PRO A 27 4.78 -12.38 6.72
C PRO A 27 5.07 -13.77 6.13
N GLU A 28 4.42 -14.12 5.04
CA GLU A 28 4.58 -15.44 4.42
C GLU A 28 5.40 -15.41 3.15
N ILE A 29 5.44 -14.27 2.46
CA ILE A 29 6.11 -14.12 1.17
C ILE A 29 7.18 -13.03 1.32
N PRO A 30 8.45 -13.31 1.00
CA PRO A 30 9.53 -12.36 1.24
C PRO A 30 9.58 -11.23 0.20
N VAL A 31 8.45 -10.58 -0.02
CA VAL A 31 8.30 -9.46 -0.94
C VAL A 31 7.45 -8.41 -0.25
N ASN A 32 7.77 -7.14 -0.49
CA ASN A 32 6.98 -6.07 0.12
C ASN A 32 5.58 -6.02 -0.48
N ILE A 33 4.64 -5.47 0.29
CA ILE A 33 3.23 -5.50 -0.06
C ILE A 33 2.89 -4.68 -1.30
N TYR A 34 3.68 -3.67 -1.61
CA TYR A 34 3.44 -2.85 -2.79
C TYR A 34 3.78 -3.63 -4.07
N ASP A 35 4.97 -4.22 -4.13
CA ASP A 35 5.40 -5.00 -5.28
C ASP A 35 4.62 -6.31 -5.41
N LEU A 36 4.13 -6.83 -4.30
CA LEU A 36 3.29 -8.02 -4.31
C LEU A 36 1.93 -7.76 -4.96
N GLY A 37 1.56 -6.48 -5.13
CA GLY A 37 0.31 -6.13 -5.77
C GLY A 37 -0.88 -6.13 -4.83
N LEU A 38 -0.64 -6.01 -3.53
CA LEU A 38 -1.72 -5.98 -2.54
C LEU A 38 -2.34 -4.58 -2.42
N ILE A 39 -1.66 -3.54 -2.88
CA ILE A 39 -2.17 -2.18 -2.78
C ILE A 39 -2.91 -1.84 -4.07
N TYR A 40 -4.22 -1.65 -3.95
CA TYR A 40 -5.06 -1.35 -5.11
C TYR A 40 -5.12 0.15 -5.41
N ASP A 41 -5.13 0.97 -4.36
CA ASP A 41 -5.15 2.42 -4.55
C ASP A 41 -4.65 3.13 -3.32
N VAL A 42 -4.14 4.34 -3.51
CA VAL A 42 -3.71 5.24 -2.44
C VAL A 42 -4.38 6.57 -2.70
N LEU A 43 -5.33 6.92 -1.84
CA LEU A 43 -6.13 8.13 -1.99
C LEU A 43 -5.74 9.13 -0.90
N ILE A 44 -5.46 10.36 -1.30
CA ILE A 44 -5.07 11.42 -0.37
C ILE A 44 -6.01 12.59 -0.57
N ASP A 45 -6.67 13.02 0.50
CA ASP A 45 -7.62 14.12 0.41
C ASP A 45 -6.96 15.47 0.75
N ASP A 46 -7.78 16.52 0.79
CA ASP A 46 -7.30 17.89 0.97
C ASP A 46 -6.70 18.14 2.34
N VAL A 47 -7.04 17.33 3.32
CA VAL A 47 -6.49 17.47 4.68
C VAL A 47 -5.41 16.43 4.95
N GLN A 48 -4.90 15.81 3.89
CA GLN A 48 -3.80 14.84 3.96
C GLN A 48 -4.16 13.58 4.73
N HIS A 49 -5.44 13.23 4.72
CA HIS A 49 -5.89 11.92 5.16
C HIS A 49 -5.61 10.93 4.05
N VAL A 50 -4.96 9.82 4.39
CA VAL A 50 -4.59 8.78 3.42
C VAL A 50 -5.51 7.58 3.59
N ASP A 51 -6.15 7.16 2.49
CA ASP A 51 -6.92 5.93 2.48
C ASP A 51 -6.19 4.92 1.59
N ILE A 52 -5.75 3.82 2.19
CA ILE A 52 -5.08 2.74 1.47
C ILE A 52 -6.12 1.68 1.18
N GLN A 53 -6.38 1.44 -0.09
CA GLN A 53 -7.25 0.35 -0.52
C GLN A 53 -6.37 -0.83 -0.88
N MET A 54 -6.48 -1.91 -0.12
CA MET A 54 -5.61 -3.06 -0.30
C MET A 54 -6.36 -4.36 -0.11
N THR A 55 -5.72 -5.44 -0.52
CA THR A 55 -6.24 -6.78 -0.33
C THR A 55 -5.18 -7.65 0.35
N LEU A 56 -5.52 -8.89 0.61
CA LEU A 56 -4.60 -9.91 1.08
C LEU A 56 -4.66 -11.08 0.13
N THR A 57 -3.65 -11.95 0.20
CA THR A 57 -3.57 -13.10 -0.72
C THR A 57 -4.67 -14.12 -0.46
N SER A 58 -5.23 -14.12 0.76
CA SER A 58 -6.29 -15.06 1.13
C SER A 58 -7.18 -14.42 2.19
N PRO A 59 -8.52 -14.48 2.03
CA PRO A 59 -9.43 -13.93 3.04
C PRO A 59 -9.40 -14.69 4.36
N GLY A 60 -8.92 -15.94 4.35
CA GLY A 60 -8.81 -16.75 5.57
C GLY A 60 -7.50 -16.55 6.32
N CYS A 61 -6.65 -15.65 5.88
CA CYS A 61 -5.35 -15.42 6.51
C CYS A 61 -5.54 -14.78 7.89
N PRO A 62 -4.91 -15.33 8.97
CA PRO A 62 -5.03 -14.72 10.29
C PRO A 62 -4.55 -13.27 10.36
N VAL A 63 -3.62 -12.87 9.50
CA VAL A 63 -3.12 -11.50 9.48
C VAL A 63 -4.18 -10.49 9.00
N ALA A 64 -5.32 -10.96 8.45
CA ALA A 64 -6.38 -10.07 8.02
C ALA A 64 -6.91 -9.21 9.17
N GLN A 65 -6.75 -9.64 10.41
CA GLN A 65 -7.23 -8.91 11.57
C GLN A 65 -6.23 -7.88 12.09
N THR A 66 -4.94 -8.11 11.87
CA THR A 66 -3.89 -7.25 12.43
C THR A 66 -3.11 -6.47 11.38
N PHE A 67 -3.01 -6.99 10.17
CA PHE A 67 -2.17 -6.40 9.15
C PHE A 67 -2.61 -5.00 8.74
N PRO A 68 -3.90 -4.70 8.59
CA PRO A 68 -4.32 -3.34 8.27
C PRO A 68 -3.84 -2.32 9.30
N GLY A 69 -3.87 -2.68 10.59
CA GLY A 69 -3.36 -1.80 11.64
C GLY A 69 -1.87 -1.54 11.51
N THR A 70 -1.11 -2.57 11.12
CA THR A 70 0.33 -2.42 10.88
C THR A 70 0.59 -1.45 9.73
N VAL A 71 -0.18 -1.55 8.66
CA VAL A 71 -0.04 -0.65 7.52
C VAL A 71 -0.41 0.77 7.92
N GLU A 72 -1.51 0.94 8.65
CA GLU A 72 -1.93 2.25 9.13
C GLU A 72 -0.84 2.92 9.97
N GLN A 73 -0.25 2.18 10.88
CA GLN A 73 0.81 2.71 11.74
C GLN A 73 2.02 3.15 10.91
N ALA A 74 2.42 2.34 9.94
CA ALA A 74 3.57 2.66 9.11
C ALA A 74 3.32 3.93 8.28
N VAL A 75 2.13 4.06 7.70
CA VAL A 75 1.80 5.22 6.89
C VAL A 75 1.65 6.47 7.77
N ASN A 76 1.12 6.32 8.97
CA ASN A 76 1.01 7.46 9.90
C ASN A 76 2.36 8.01 10.34
N GLN A 77 3.44 7.25 10.21
CA GLN A 77 4.79 7.72 10.49
C GLN A 77 5.34 8.61 9.38
N VAL A 78 4.71 8.63 8.22
CA VAL A 78 5.19 9.42 7.09
C VAL A 78 4.94 10.91 7.37
N PRO A 79 5.97 11.77 7.27
CA PRO A 79 5.77 13.21 7.47
C PRO A 79 4.78 13.75 6.45
N GLY A 80 3.81 14.50 6.93
CA GLY A 80 2.78 15.10 6.10
C GLY A 80 1.45 14.35 6.10
N VAL A 81 1.42 13.11 6.62
CA VAL A 81 0.16 12.36 6.75
C VAL A 81 -0.56 12.80 8.02
N SER A 82 -1.80 13.26 7.87
CA SER A 82 -2.60 13.63 9.04
C SER A 82 -3.19 12.40 9.71
N ASP A 83 -3.61 11.44 8.92
CA ASP A 83 -4.16 10.18 9.42
C ASP A 83 -4.20 9.18 8.27
N CYS A 84 -4.29 7.91 8.60
CA CYS A 84 -4.36 6.84 7.59
C CYS A 84 -5.45 5.84 7.96
N THR A 85 -6.24 5.48 6.97
CA THR A 85 -7.24 4.42 7.06
C THR A 85 -6.91 3.36 6.02
N VAL A 86 -7.04 2.10 6.40
CA VAL A 86 -6.85 0.98 5.46
C VAL A 86 -8.21 0.32 5.26
N THR A 87 -8.60 0.16 4.00
CA THR A 87 -9.83 -0.51 3.62
C THR A 87 -9.46 -1.78 2.88
N LEU A 88 -9.92 -2.93 3.38
CA LEU A 88 -9.68 -4.21 2.72
C LEU A 88 -10.71 -4.40 1.62
N ILE A 89 -10.22 -4.75 0.43
CA ILE A 89 -11.02 -4.95 -0.77
C ILE A 89 -10.76 -6.37 -1.26
N TRP A 90 -11.82 -7.13 -1.45
CA TRP A 90 -11.72 -8.53 -1.87
C TRP A 90 -12.09 -8.75 -3.33
N GLU A 91 -12.58 -7.70 -3.99
CA GLU A 91 -12.95 -7.75 -5.41
C GLU A 91 -12.27 -6.63 -6.17
N PRO A 92 -11.50 -6.91 -7.21
CA PRO A 92 -11.19 -8.26 -7.70
C PRO A 92 -10.20 -8.97 -6.76
N PRO A 93 -10.21 -10.31 -6.72
CA PRO A 93 -9.29 -11.04 -5.86
C PRO A 93 -7.84 -10.90 -6.32
N TRP A 94 -6.91 -11.02 -5.38
CA TRP A 94 -5.50 -10.98 -5.69
C TRP A 94 -5.10 -12.18 -6.55
N SER A 95 -4.16 -11.94 -7.46
CA SER A 95 -3.53 -13.02 -8.25
C SER A 95 -2.08 -12.67 -8.51
N GLN A 96 -1.30 -13.66 -8.94
CA GLN A 96 0.13 -13.45 -9.22
C GLN A 96 0.35 -12.41 -10.34
N GLU A 97 -0.62 -12.21 -11.19
CA GLU A 97 -0.51 -11.22 -12.26
C GLU A 97 -0.40 -9.81 -11.74
N ARG A 98 -0.81 -9.56 -10.50
CA ARG A 98 -0.74 -8.25 -9.88
C ARG A 98 0.64 -7.93 -9.34
N MET A 99 1.53 -8.92 -9.24
CA MET A 99 2.88 -8.69 -8.78
C MET A 99 3.67 -7.86 -9.80
N SER A 100 4.56 -7.00 -9.29
CA SER A 100 5.49 -6.29 -10.13
C SER A 100 6.48 -7.27 -10.75
N GLU A 101 7.15 -6.84 -11.82
CA GLU A 101 8.20 -7.65 -12.42
C GLU A 101 9.30 -7.96 -11.42
N ALA A 102 9.66 -6.97 -10.61
CA ALA A 102 10.69 -7.16 -9.58
C ALA A 102 10.30 -8.25 -8.59
N ALA A 103 9.02 -8.28 -8.17
CA ALA A 103 8.54 -9.29 -7.24
C ALA A 103 8.56 -10.68 -7.86
N ARG A 104 8.19 -10.78 -9.13
CA ARG A 104 8.22 -12.07 -9.85
C ARG A 104 9.62 -12.61 -9.94
N LEU A 105 10.59 -11.74 -10.24
CA LEU A 105 11.99 -12.15 -10.32
C LEU A 105 12.51 -12.58 -8.96
N GLU A 106 12.14 -11.86 -7.91
CA GLU A 106 12.56 -12.19 -6.55
C GLU A 106 12.08 -13.57 -6.13
N LEU A 107 10.89 -13.94 -6.55
CA LEU A 107 10.28 -15.24 -6.20
C LEU A 107 10.61 -16.33 -7.20
N GLY A 108 11.31 -16.01 -8.29
CA GLY A 108 11.64 -16.98 -9.32
C GLY A 108 10.47 -17.36 -10.21
N ILE A 109 9.47 -16.48 -10.31
CA ILE A 109 8.30 -16.70 -11.17
C ILE A 109 8.57 -16.06 -12.52
N PHE A 110 8.58 -16.86 -13.56
CA PHE A 110 8.86 -16.39 -14.92
C PHE A 110 7.67 -16.67 -15.84
N TYR A 111 7.20 -15.62 -16.49
CA TYR A 111 6.13 -15.72 -17.47
C TYR A 111 6.47 -14.92 -18.71
#